data_57df92fefda96c7aea2427d6a2782ca1
#
_entry.id   57df92fefda96c7aea2427d6a2782ca1
#
_cell.length_a   1.000
_cell.length_b   1.000
_cell.length_c   1.000
_cell.angle_alpha   90.00
_cell.angle_beta   90.00
_cell.angle_gamma   90.00
#
_symmetry.space_group_name_H-M   'P 1'
#
loop_
_entity.id
_entity.type
_entity.pdbx_description
1 polymer ?
#
loop_
_entity_poly.entity_id
_entity_poly.type
_entity_poly.pdbx_seq_one_letter_code
_entity_poly.pdbx_strand_id
1 'polypeptide(L)'
;MGNGNNKFKKIVKTGIFITGCCYAFNKYVSSRALLKNILNKANGKKYEWKYGNIYYEVTGQGDDPILLIHDADVISSGYEWKALVPELVKDHVVYILDLPGCGRSEKPGLDYTNYFNVLMIRDFISDVIGDRTEIVTSGFSASFAVSFAAAYPDRVSRLVMINPPSLDILKEVPSGTSKFINMLFSVPIFGRTAYYLIVNRKNIEYQLEENCYYNPFKLKDQTIDAAYEAAHYGSGSGRYFWGSLQGKYLNMDIRRSLALLALPTRIIYGKQLAGEIEIAKSYKQFNNRIDLAGVDMSKKLPHIEKPQETAALL
;
A
#
# COMPACT_ATOMS: atom_id res chain seq x y z
N MET A 1 15.62 50.24 22.78
CA MET A 1 14.53 49.51 22.06
C MET A 1 14.85 49.04 20.61
N GLY A 2 16.03 49.33 20.03
CA GLY A 2 16.33 49.01 18.61
C GLY A 2 16.75 47.57 18.29
N ASN A 3 17.24 46.79 19.25
CA ASN A 3 17.87 45.48 18.94
C ASN A 3 16.88 44.32 18.79
N GLY A 4 15.70 44.42 19.40
CA GLY A 4 14.63 43.39 19.26
C GLY A 4 13.96 43.38 17.88
N ASN A 5 13.74 44.57 17.30
CA ASN A 5 13.09 44.71 15.99
C ASN A 5 13.98 44.19 14.85
N ASN A 6 15.30 44.33 14.95
CA ASN A 6 16.24 43.79 13.96
C ASN A 6 16.36 42.25 14.03
N LYS A 7 16.31 41.66 15.24
CA LYS A 7 16.29 40.19 15.39
C LYS A 7 14.98 39.60 14.81
N PHE A 8 13.85 40.20 15.13
CA PHE A 8 12.56 39.76 14.59
C PHE A 8 12.50 39.81 13.06
N LYS A 9 12.93 40.96 12.46
CA LYS A 9 13.02 41.10 10.98
C LYS A 9 13.95 40.05 10.36
N LYS A 10 15.06 39.71 11.02
CA LYS A 10 15.99 38.66 10.54
C LYS A 10 15.33 37.28 10.56
N ILE A 11 14.62 36.92 11.66
CA ILE A 11 13.90 35.66 11.78
C ILE A 11 12.82 35.52 10.68
N VAL A 12 12.03 36.58 10.47
CA VAL A 12 10.99 36.58 9.41
C VAL A 12 11.60 36.40 8.03
N LYS A 13 12.68 37.16 7.70
CA LYS A 13 13.38 37.03 6.42
C LYS A 13 13.94 35.61 6.22
N THR A 14 14.55 35.02 7.26
CA THR A 14 15.08 33.64 7.21
C THR A 14 13.94 32.63 7.01
N GLY A 15 12.81 32.79 7.69
CA GLY A 15 11.63 31.94 7.53
C GLY A 15 11.07 31.98 6.11
N ILE A 16 10.92 33.20 5.52
CA ILE A 16 10.48 33.37 4.13
C ILE A 16 11.45 32.69 3.16
N PHE A 17 12.75 32.89 3.36
CA PHE A 17 13.77 32.28 2.51
C PHE A 17 13.72 30.74 2.55
N ILE A 18 13.66 30.14 3.75
CA ILE A 18 13.54 28.68 3.93
C ILE A 18 12.29 28.16 3.25
N THR A 19 11.15 28.83 3.45
CA THR A 19 9.87 28.45 2.82
C THR A 19 9.98 28.50 1.29
N GLY A 20 10.62 29.52 0.74
CA GLY A 20 10.90 29.65 -0.70
C GLY A 20 11.77 28.52 -1.24
N CYS A 21 12.84 28.15 -0.52
CA CYS A 21 13.69 27.01 -0.88
C CYS A 21 12.94 25.69 -0.85
N CYS A 22 12.15 25.43 0.19
CA CYS A 22 11.31 24.23 0.27
C CYS A 22 10.28 24.18 -0.86
N TYR A 23 9.64 25.28 -1.17
CA TYR A 23 8.69 25.37 -2.29
C TYR A 23 9.36 25.06 -3.63
N ALA A 24 10.51 25.66 -3.91
CA ALA A 24 11.28 25.42 -5.14
C ALA A 24 11.73 23.95 -5.24
N PHE A 25 12.22 23.38 -4.14
CA PHE A 25 12.58 21.96 -4.06
C PHE A 25 11.38 21.07 -4.36
N ASN A 26 10.23 21.30 -3.72
CA ASN A 26 9.01 20.54 -3.94
C ASN A 26 8.53 20.62 -5.40
N LYS A 27 8.62 21.79 -6.01
CA LYS A 27 8.27 21.99 -7.42
C LYS A 27 9.20 21.23 -8.35
N TYR A 28 10.51 21.29 -8.07
CA TYR A 28 11.51 20.54 -8.82
C TYR A 28 11.27 19.04 -8.77
N VAL A 29 11.11 18.47 -7.55
CA VAL A 29 10.85 17.04 -7.39
C VAL A 29 9.57 16.62 -8.11
N SER A 30 8.45 17.34 -7.88
CA SER A 30 7.17 17.04 -8.54
C SER A 30 7.25 17.06 -10.07
N SER A 31 8.03 17.99 -10.66
CA SER A 31 8.16 18.11 -12.12
C SER A 31 9.02 16.99 -12.74
N ARG A 32 9.88 16.35 -11.95
CA ARG A 32 10.81 15.32 -12.42
C ARG A 32 10.34 13.89 -12.13
N ALA A 33 9.52 13.72 -11.10
CA ALA A 33 9.20 12.42 -10.55
C ALA A 33 8.54 11.45 -11.55
N LEU A 34 7.72 11.96 -12.48
CA LEU A 34 6.94 11.13 -13.42
C LEU A 34 7.50 11.13 -14.85
N LEU A 35 8.74 11.56 -15.06
CA LEU A 35 9.32 11.66 -16.41
C LEU A 35 9.49 10.31 -17.11
N LYS A 36 9.72 9.23 -16.35
CA LYS A 36 9.87 7.88 -16.92
C LYS A 36 8.53 7.27 -17.31
N ASN A 37 7.44 7.77 -16.73
CA ASN A 37 6.06 7.41 -17.06
C ASN A 37 5.80 5.88 -17.05
N ILE A 38 6.36 5.19 -16.06
CA ILE A 38 6.30 3.72 -15.96
C ILE A 38 4.87 3.26 -15.66
N LEU A 39 4.22 3.91 -14.69
CA LEU A 39 2.88 3.52 -14.23
C LEU A 39 1.78 3.81 -15.24
N ASN A 40 1.91 4.88 -16.03
CA ASN A 40 0.90 5.26 -17.01
C ASN A 40 0.93 4.45 -18.31
N LYS A 41 1.87 3.52 -18.47
CA LYS A 41 1.91 2.62 -19.63
C LYS A 41 0.78 1.57 -19.62
N ALA A 42 0.18 1.34 -18.47
CA ALA A 42 -0.96 0.44 -18.35
C ALA A 42 -2.26 1.15 -18.70
N ASN A 43 -3.16 0.42 -19.36
CA ASN A 43 -4.45 0.93 -19.83
C ASN A 43 -5.52 0.70 -18.75
N GLY A 44 -5.47 1.51 -17.69
CA GLY A 44 -6.39 1.38 -16.57
C GLY A 44 -7.63 2.26 -16.70
N LYS A 45 -8.58 1.97 -15.84
CA LYS A 45 -9.86 2.67 -15.68
C LYS A 45 -9.88 3.45 -14.37
N LYS A 46 -10.87 4.32 -14.20
CA LYS A 46 -11.13 5.03 -12.95
C LYS A 46 -12.53 4.70 -12.47
N TYR A 47 -12.64 4.34 -11.21
CA TYR A 47 -13.90 4.22 -10.48
C TYR A 47 -14.12 5.52 -9.71
N GLU A 48 -15.20 6.22 -10.01
CA GLU A 48 -15.59 7.45 -9.33
C GLU A 48 -16.15 7.13 -7.94
N TRP A 49 -15.26 7.07 -6.96
CA TRP A 49 -15.64 6.83 -5.58
C TRP A 49 -15.85 8.15 -4.85
N LYS A 50 -16.76 8.17 -3.87
CA LYS A 50 -17.17 9.38 -3.12
C LYS A 50 -16.04 10.19 -2.47
N TYR A 51 -14.86 9.58 -2.27
CA TYR A 51 -13.68 10.24 -1.68
C TYR A 51 -12.54 10.45 -2.68
N GLY A 52 -12.79 10.26 -3.97
CA GLY A 52 -11.82 10.44 -5.03
C GLY A 52 -11.74 9.25 -5.98
N ASN A 53 -11.19 9.45 -7.17
CA ASN A 53 -11.09 8.43 -8.20
C ASN A 53 -10.13 7.32 -7.81
N ILE A 54 -10.56 6.08 -7.91
CA ILE A 54 -9.77 4.87 -7.69
C ILE A 54 -9.32 4.35 -9.04
N TYR A 55 -8.03 4.24 -9.25
CA TYR A 55 -7.45 3.64 -10.44
C TYR A 55 -7.49 2.12 -10.33
N TYR A 56 -7.88 1.45 -11.41
CA TYR A 56 -7.83 0.00 -11.51
C TYR A 56 -7.60 -0.47 -12.94
N GLU A 57 -7.11 -1.70 -13.06
CA GLU A 57 -6.93 -2.41 -14.32
C GLU A 57 -7.80 -3.67 -14.31
N VAL A 58 -8.30 -4.08 -15.47
CA VAL A 58 -9.03 -5.35 -15.65
C VAL A 58 -8.40 -6.08 -16.82
N THR A 59 -8.10 -7.35 -16.64
CA THR A 59 -7.49 -8.20 -17.66
C THR A 59 -7.93 -9.66 -17.47
N GLY A 60 -7.77 -10.48 -18.51
CA GLY A 60 -8.20 -11.88 -18.50
C GLY A 60 -9.62 -12.07 -19.00
N GLN A 61 -9.97 -13.34 -19.22
CA GLN A 61 -11.27 -13.77 -19.74
C GLN A 61 -11.67 -15.04 -18.97
N GLY A 62 -12.43 -14.91 -17.93
CA GLY A 62 -12.93 -16.01 -17.10
C GLY A 62 -14.20 -15.57 -16.38
N ASP A 63 -14.89 -16.50 -15.76
CA ASP A 63 -16.11 -16.22 -15.00
C ASP A 63 -15.82 -15.91 -13.53
N ASP A 64 -14.64 -16.34 -13.04
CA ASP A 64 -14.27 -16.16 -11.64
C ASP A 64 -13.41 -14.90 -11.45
N PRO A 65 -13.96 -13.85 -10.80
CA PRO A 65 -13.21 -12.62 -10.56
C PRO A 65 -12.19 -12.76 -9.42
N ILE A 66 -10.98 -12.25 -9.65
CA ILE A 66 -9.94 -12.08 -8.63
C ILE A 66 -9.63 -10.59 -8.45
N LEU A 67 -9.65 -10.12 -7.22
CA LEU A 67 -9.23 -8.78 -6.83
C LEU A 67 -7.85 -8.80 -6.18
N LEU A 68 -6.88 -8.17 -6.82
CA LEU A 68 -5.51 -8.02 -6.34
C LEU A 68 -5.36 -6.65 -5.66
N ILE A 69 -4.98 -6.66 -4.37
CA ILE A 69 -4.79 -5.47 -3.55
C ILE A 69 -3.33 -5.42 -3.08
N HIS A 70 -2.57 -4.44 -3.56
CA HIS A 70 -1.16 -4.25 -3.22
C HIS A 70 -0.93 -3.88 -1.75
N ASP A 71 0.33 -3.95 -1.28
CA ASP A 71 0.68 -3.54 0.08
C ASP A 71 0.27 -2.07 0.34
N ALA A 72 -0.25 -1.80 1.52
CA ALA A 72 -0.66 -0.47 1.94
C ALA A 72 0.56 0.39 2.31
N ASP A 73 1.37 0.71 1.31
CA ASP A 73 2.53 1.59 1.38
C ASP A 73 2.49 2.61 0.23
N VAL A 74 3.05 3.80 0.45
CA VAL A 74 3.08 4.88 -0.56
C VAL A 74 3.93 4.56 -1.78
N ILE A 75 4.88 3.64 -1.67
CA ILE A 75 5.70 3.15 -2.78
C ILE A 75 5.04 2.02 -3.57
N SER A 76 3.92 1.49 -3.07
CA SER A 76 3.19 0.37 -3.67
C SER A 76 2.09 0.85 -4.62
N SER A 77 1.75 0.02 -5.58
CA SER A 77 0.66 0.19 -6.55
C SER A 77 0.33 -1.16 -7.19
N GLY A 78 -0.70 -1.22 -8.02
CA GLY A 78 -1.02 -2.41 -8.81
C GLY A 78 0.13 -2.93 -9.68
N TYR A 79 1.18 -2.14 -9.90
CA TYR A 79 2.40 -2.59 -10.59
C TYR A 79 3.07 -3.79 -9.87
N GLU A 80 2.87 -3.92 -8.57
CA GLU A 80 3.34 -5.04 -7.76
C GLU A 80 2.92 -6.40 -8.33
N TRP A 81 1.75 -6.48 -8.95
CA TRP A 81 1.16 -7.70 -9.48
C TRP A 81 1.61 -8.07 -10.89
N LYS A 82 2.42 -7.21 -11.54
CA LYS A 82 2.82 -7.36 -12.94
C LYS A 82 3.42 -8.73 -13.28
N ALA A 83 4.18 -9.32 -12.36
CA ALA A 83 4.81 -10.61 -12.58
C ALA A 83 3.82 -11.79 -12.40
N LEU A 84 2.82 -11.64 -11.54
CA LEU A 84 1.84 -12.67 -11.21
C LEU A 84 0.67 -12.73 -12.20
N VAL A 85 0.21 -11.57 -12.69
CA VAL A 85 -0.96 -11.43 -13.57
C VAL A 85 -0.94 -12.38 -14.77
N PRO A 86 0.17 -12.58 -15.51
CA PRO A 86 0.21 -13.51 -16.65
C PRO A 86 -0.15 -14.96 -16.31
N GLU A 87 0.03 -15.37 -15.07
CA GLU A 87 -0.33 -16.72 -14.62
C GLU A 87 -1.83 -16.82 -14.29
N LEU A 88 -2.46 -15.74 -13.85
CA LEU A 88 -3.87 -15.71 -13.40
C LEU A 88 -4.87 -15.48 -14.53
N VAL A 89 -4.50 -14.70 -15.55
CA VAL A 89 -5.41 -14.33 -16.65
C VAL A 89 -5.82 -15.49 -17.55
N LYS A 90 -5.22 -16.66 -17.35
CA LYS A 90 -5.54 -17.89 -18.09
C LYS A 90 -6.96 -18.39 -17.75
N ASP A 91 -7.32 -18.27 -16.48
CA ASP A 91 -8.54 -18.88 -15.93
C ASP A 91 -9.47 -17.85 -15.24
N HIS A 92 -9.00 -16.62 -15.03
CA HIS A 92 -9.69 -15.60 -14.23
C HIS A 92 -9.82 -14.25 -14.92
N VAL A 93 -10.86 -13.51 -14.56
CA VAL A 93 -10.90 -12.05 -14.73
C VAL A 93 -10.20 -11.40 -13.53
N VAL A 94 -9.08 -10.72 -13.80
CA VAL A 94 -8.22 -10.16 -12.78
C VAL A 94 -8.43 -8.65 -12.68
N TYR A 95 -8.86 -8.19 -11.51
CA TYR A 95 -8.99 -6.80 -11.13
C TYR A 95 -7.77 -6.39 -10.29
N ILE A 96 -7.08 -5.35 -10.69
CA ILE A 96 -5.90 -4.82 -10.02
C ILE A 96 -6.20 -3.39 -9.65
N LEU A 97 -6.30 -3.06 -8.38
CA LEU A 97 -6.59 -1.69 -7.96
C LEU A 97 -5.38 -1.03 -7.29
N ASP A 98 -5.26 0.27 -7.45
CA ASP A 98 -4.41 1.11 -6.60
C ASP A 98 -5.27 1.61 -5.42
N LEU A 99 -4.83 1.34 -4.19
CA LEU A 99 -5.53 1.80 -2.97
C LEU A 99 -5.66 3.34 -2.95
N PRO A 100 -6.72 3.91 -2.35
CA PRO A 100 -6.82 5.35 -2.16
C PRO A 100 -5.61 5.85 -1.37
N GLY A 101 -5.01 6.95 -1.84
CA GLY A 101 -3.76 7.47 -1.25
C GLY A 101 -2.48 6.86 -1.80
N CYS A 102 -2.55 5.79 -2.61
CA CYS A 102 -1.42 5.07 -3.20
C CYS A 102 -1.45 5.12 -4.73
N GLY A 103 -0.35 4.74 -5.38
CA GLY A 103 -0.25 4.56 -6.82
C GLY A 103 -0.84 5.71 -7.63
N ARG A 104 -1.71 5.37 -8.61
CA ARG A 104 -2.40 6.30 -9.52
C ARG A 104 -3.77 6.75 -9.03
N SER A 105 -4.26 6.18 -7.91
CA SER A 105 -5.49 6.62 -7.26
C SER A 105 -5.36 8.02 -6.67
N GLU A 106 -6.48 8.71 -6.53
CA GLU A 106 -6.49 10.03 -5.88
C GLU A 106 -6.04 9.95 -4.42
N LYS A 107 -5.44 11.02 -3.95
CA LYS A 107 -4.80 11.12 -2.64
C LYS A 107 -5.38 12.31 -1.86
N PRO A 108 -6.68 12.25 -1.48
CA PRO A 108 -7.30 13.32 -0.72
C PRO A 108 -6.60 13.55 0.63
N GLY A 109 -6.63 14.80 1.09
CA GLY A 109 -6.03 15.21 2.36
C GLY A 109 -6.91 14.84 3.55
N LEU A 110 -6.92 13.56 3.91
CA LEU A 110 -7.70 13.00 5.01
C LEU A 110 -6.90 11.97 5.80
N ASP A 111 -7.42 11.52 6.92
CA ASP A 111 -6.87 10.42 7.70
C ASP A 111 -7.32 9.09 7.09
N TYR A 112 -6.36 8.31 6.60
CA TYR A 112 -6.61 6.98 6.09
C TYR A 112 -6.67 5.99 7.23
N THR A 113 -7.78 5.25 7.33
CA THR A 113 -7.99 4.24 8.37
C THR A 113 -8.22 2.87 7.76
N ASN A 114 -8.13 1.81 8.57
CA ASN A 114 -8.52 0.46 8.13
C ASN A 114 -9.95 0.46 7.59
N TYR A 115 -10.89 1.01 8.37
CA TYR A 115 -12.31 1.05 7.99
C TYR A 115 -12.58 1.83 6.70
N PHE A 116 -11.82 2.90 6.45
CA PHE A 116 -11.89 3.64 5.18
C PHE A 116 -11.58 2.74 3.98
N ASN A 117 -10.53 1.91 4.08
CA ASN A 117 -10.18 0.95 3.03
C ASN A 117 -11.20 -0.19 2.92
N VAL A 118 -11.76 -0.67 4.04
CA VAL A 118 -12.86 -1.65 4.03
C VAL A 118 -14.07 -1.12 3.27
N LEU A 119 -14.46 0.14 3.48
CA LEU A 119 -15.55 0.78 2.73
C LEU A 119 -15.24 0.88 1.24
N MET A 120 -14.00 1.23 0.88
CA MET A 120 -13.57 1.31 -0.51
C MET A 120 -13.65 -0.07 -1.19
N ILE A 121 -13.15 -1.13 -0.55
CA ILE A 121 -13.22 -2.51 -1.08
C ILE A 121 -14.68 -2.93 -1.26
N ARG A 122 -15.55 -2.63 -0.28
CA ARG A 122 -16.99 -2.92 -0.37
C ARG A 122 -17.63 -2.25 -1.59
N ASP A 123 -17.43 -0.94 -1.71
CA ASP A 123 -18.05 -0.16 -2.78
C ASP A 123 -17.49 -0.59 -4.14
N PHE A 124 -16.18 -0.85 -4.24
CA PHE A 124 -15.54 -1.32 -5.46
C PHE A 124 -16.06 -2.70 -5.92
N ILE A 125 -16.17 -3.67 -5.00
CA ILE A 125 -16.72 -5.00 -5.33
C ILE A 125 -18.17 -4.87 -5.73
N SER A 126 -18.97 -4.04 -5.04
CA SER A 126 -20.39 -3.85 -5.35
C SER A 126 -20.62 -3.17 -6.69
N ASP A 127 -19.87 -2.11 -7.00
CA ASP A 127 -20.16 -1.21 -8.10
C ASP A 127 -19.40 -1.57 -9.39
N VAL A 128 -18.21 -2.20 -9.25
CA VAL A 128 -17.32 -2.48 -10.38
C VAL A 128 -17.28 -3.97 -10.74
N ILE A 129 -17.17 -4.85 -9.74
CA ILE A 129 -17.08 -6.30 -9.98
C ILE A 129 -18.49 -6.90 -10.06
N GLY A 130 -19.36 -6.55 -9.13
CA GLY A 130 -20.77 -6.98 -9.10
C GLY A 130 -20.98 -8.40 -8.60
N ASP A 131 -19.93 -9.17 -8.35
CA ASP A 131 -20.00 -10.59 -8.01
C ASP A 131 -19.14 -10.97 -6.80
N ARG A 132 -19.33 -12.20 -6.35
CA ARG A 132 -18.51 -12.81 -5.30
C ARG A 132 -17.09 -13.05 -5.81
N THR A 133 -16.10 -12.53 -5.09
CA THR A 133 -14.73 -12.34 -5.61
C THR A 133 -13.70 -13.02 -4.73
N GLU A 134 -12.71 -13.67 -5.34
CA GLU A 134 -11.49 -14.04 -4.64
C GLU A 134 -10.65 -12.76 -4.38
N ILE A 135 -10.14 -12.61 -3.15
CA ILE A 135 -9.31 -11.46 -2.77
C ILE A 135 -7.89 -11.96 -2.46
N VAL A 136 -6.93 -11.41 -3.19
CA VAL A 136 -5.50 -11.64 -2.95
C VAL A 136 -4.87 -10.32 -2.50
N THR A 137 -4.23 -10.33 -1.33
CA THR A 137 -3.62 -9.13 -0.76
C THR A 137 -2.15 -9.34 -0.46
N SER A 138 -1.39 -8.25 -0.46
CA SER A 138 0.00 -8.21 -0.03
C SER A 138 0.16 -7.30 1.18
N GLY A 139 1.01 -7.72 2.12
CA GLY A 139 1.43 -6.92 3.26
C GLY A 139 0.27 -6.40 4.12
N PHE A 140 0.30 -5.12 4.43
CA PHE A 140 -0.61 -4.49 5.38
C PHE A 140 -2.08 -4.48 4.92
N SER A 141 -2.35 -4.54 3.60
CA SER A 141 -3.71 -4.57 3.06
C SER A 141 -4.48 -5.85 3.44
N ALA A 142 -3.78 -6.91 3.88
CA ALA A 142 -4.40 -8.10 4.44
C ALA A 142 -5.35 -7.79 5.61
N SER A 143 -5.03 -6.78 6.43
CA SER A 143 -5.89 -6.36 7.55
C SER A 143 -7.24 -5.79 7.09
N PHE A 144 -7.25 -5.09 5.95
CA PHE A 144 -8.48 -4.55 5.34
C PHE A 144 -9.34 -5.68 4.78
N ALA A 145 -8.70 -6.62 4.07
CA ALA A 145 -9.41 -7.74 3.46
C ALA A 145 -9.98 -8.71 4.50
N VAL A 146 -9.27 -8.99 5.60
CA VAL A 146 -9.80 -9.76 6.73
C VAL A 146 -11.02 -9.08 7.34
N SER A 147 -10.93 -7.76 7.60
CA SER A 147 -12.03 -6.99 8.16
C SER A 147 -13.24 -6.96 7.22
N PHE A 148 -12.98 -6.81 5.90
CA PHE A 148 -14.03 -6.86 4.88
C PHE A 148 -14.68 -8.23 4.78
N ALA A 149 -13.89 -9.31 4.68
CA ALA A 149 -14.41 -10.68 4.54
C ALA A 149 -15.22 -11.13 5.76
N ALA A 150 -14.84 -10.68 6.96
CA ALA A 150 -15.62 -10.95 8.16
C ALA A 150 -16.96 -10.17 8.21
N ALA A 151 -16.99 -8.94 7.66
CA ALA A 151 -18.19 -8.11 7.63
C ALA A 151 -19.14 -8.46 6.46
N TYR A 152 -18.60 -8.94 5.34
CA TYR A 152 -19.34 -9.24 4.11
C TYR A 152 -18.97 -10.62 3.54
N PRO A 153 -19.22 -11.72 4.28
CA PRO A 153 -18.75 -13.07 3.90
C PRO A 153 -19.33 -13.55 2.57
N ASP A 154 -20.53 -13.11 2.21
CA ASP A 154 -21.20 -13.49 0.96
C ASP A 154 -20.57 -12.86 -0.29
N ARG A 155 -19.70 -11.86 -0.11
CA ARG A 155 -19.02 -11.17 -1.21
C ARG A 155 -17.61 -11.71 -1.49
N VAL A 156 -17.10 -12.61 -0.65
CA VAL A 156 -15.75 -13.16 -0.78
C VAL A 156 -15.81 -14.67 -0.96
N SER A 157 -15.29 -15.16 -2.09
CA SER A 157 -15.21 -16.60 -2.35
C SER A 157 -14.03 -17.25 -1.63
N ARG A 158 -12.89 -16.57 -1.61
CA ARG A 158 -11.62 -17.00 -1.01
C ARG A 158 -10.80 -15.79 -0.60
N LEU A 159 -9.99 -15.91 0.43
CA LEU A 159 -9.03 -14.89 0.86
C LEU A 159 -7.62 -15.45 0.86
N VAL A 160 -6.72 -14.81 0.12
CA VAL A 160 -5.29 -15.11 0.15
C VAL A 160 -4.50 -13.88 0.63
N MET A 161 -3.67 -14.09 1.63
CA MET A 161 -2.84 -13.04 2.22
C MET A 161 -1.37 -13.38 1.99
N ILE A 162 -0.63 -12.50 1.35
CA ILE A 162 0.80 -12.64 1.12
C ILE A 162 1.56 -11.80 2.14
N ASN A 163 2.35 -12.46 2.99
CA ASN A 163 3.12 -11.83 4.07
C ASN A 163 2.30 -10.78 4.85
N PRO A 164 1.22 -11.18 5.53
CA PRO A 164 0.40 -10.25 6.30
C PRO A 164 1.17 -9.68 7.49
N PRO A 165 0.83 -8.48 7.99
CA PRO A 165 1.53 -7.87 9.12
C PRO A 165 1.32 -8.64 10.42
N SER A 166 2.26 -8.48 11.37
CA SER A 166 2.10 -9.03 12.71
C SER A 166 0.83 -8.52 13.39
N LEU A 167 0.09 -9.44 14.04
CA LEU A 167 -1.10 -9.08 14.83
C LEU A 167 -0.78 -8.15 16.00
N ASP A 168 0.48 -8.16 16.47
CA ASP A 168 0.93 -7.24 17.53
C ASP A 168 1.07 -5.81 17.04
N ILE A 169 1.52 -5.61 15.79
CA ILE A 169 1.53 -4.28 15.17
C ILE A 169 0.10 -3.78 14.93
N LEU A 170 -0.79 -4.66 14.46
CA LEU A 170 -2.17 -4.28 14.13
C LEU A 170 -3.01 -3.86 15.34
N LYS A 171 -2.69 -4.32 16.56
CA LYS A 171 -3.40 -3.92 17.78
C LYS A 171 -2.96 -2.55 18.33
N GLU A 172 -1.84 -2.00 17.83
CA GLU A 172 -1.36 -0.71 18.29
C GLU A 172 -2.31 0.41 17.85
N VAL A 173 -2.65 1.30 18.76
CA VAL A 173 -3.58 2.41 18.52
C VAL A 173 -2.85 3.74 18.37
N PRO A 174 -3.43 4.72 17.66
CA PRO A 174 -2.88 6.06 17.58
C PRO A 174 -2.69 6.70 18.96
N SER A 175 -1.52 7.30 19.18
CA SER A 175 -1.14 8.01 20.42
C SER A 175 -1.03 9.52 20.18
N GLY A 176 -0.65 10.29 21.20
CA GLY A 176 -0.32 11.70 21.04
C GLY A 176 0.82 11.93 20.05
N THR A 177 1.85 11.08 20.08
CA THR A 177 2.95 11.09 19.09
C THR A 177 2.44 10.79 17.67
N SER A 178 1.53 9.85 17.53
CA SER A 178 0.91 9.51 16.24
C SER A 178 0.16 10.72 15.63
N LYS A 179 -0.60 11.44 16.45
CA LYS A 179 -1.29 12.67 16.03
C LYS A 179 -0.30 13.74 15.57
N PHE A 180 0.79 13.90 16.29
CA PHE A 180 1.84 14.87 15.94
C PHE A 180 2.51 14.50 14.60
N ILE A 181 2.87 13.23 14.40
CA ILE A 181 3.44 12.75 13.13
C ILE A 181 2.47 13.04 11.96
N ASN A 182 1.22 12.63 12.09
CA ASN A 182 0.20 12.85 11.05
C ASN A 182 0.02 14.34 10.75
N MET A 183 -0.04 15.18 11.78
CA MET A 183 -0.10 16.64 11.64
C MET A 183 1.12 17.20 10.90
N LEU A 184 2.32 16.73 11.20
CA LEU A 184 3.57 17.20 10.58
C LEU A 184 3.55 16.98 9.05
N PHE A 185 3.12 15.82 8.59
CA PHE A 185 3.00 15.51 7.15
C PHE A 185 1.83 16.24 6.49
N SER A 186 0.83 16.64 7.26
CA SER A 186 -0.31 17.42 6.75
C SER A 186 0.04 18.88 6.46
N VAL A 187 1.09 19.43 7.07
CA VAL A 187 1.51 20.83 6.85
C VAL A 187 1.89 21.06 5.38
N PRO A 188 1.30 22.06 4.70
CA PRO A 188 1.71 22.43 3.35
C PRO A 188 3.20 22.79 3.28
N ILE A 189 3.84 22.63 2.15
CA ILE A 189 5.26 22.92 1.86
C ILE A 189 6.20 22.06 2.73
N PHE A 190 6.26 22.24 4.05
CA PHE A 190 7.20 21.54 4.93
C PHE A 190 6.91 20.03 5.05
N GLY A 191 5.66 19.65 5.23
CA GLY A 191 5.26 18.24 5.24
C GLY A 191 5.54 17.55 3.91
N ARG A 192 5.35 18.25 2.78
CA ARG A 192 5.73 17.75 1.46
C ARG A 192 7.23 17.63 1.30
N THR A 193 8.00 18.62 1.77
CA THR A 193 9.48 18.56 1.75
C THR A 193 9.98 17.36 2.56
N ALA A 194 9.47 17.19 3.79
CA ALA A 194 9.83 16.06 4.65
C ALA A 194 9.49 14.72 3.96
N TYR A 195 8.31 14.62 3.38
CA TYR A 195 7.88 13.44 2.63
C TYR A 195 8.84 13.12 1.47
N TYR A 196 9.18 14.10 0.62
CA TYR A 196 10.09 13.88 -0.51
C TYR A 196 11.52 13.50 -0.09
N LEU A 197 11.97 13.95 1.07
CA LEU A 197 13.25 13.53 1.63
C LEU A 197 13.22 12.06 2.08
N ILE A 198 12.07 11.56 2.52
CA ILE A 198 11.89 10.16 2.93
C ILE A 198 11.75 9.25 1.69
N VAL A 199 10.87 9.61 0.75
CA VAL A 199 10.57 8.78 -0.42
C VAL A 199 11.47 9.09 -1.62
N ASN A 200 12.74 9.46 -1.37
CA ASN A 200 13.70 9.65 -2.46
C ASN A 200 14.12 8.29 -3.05
N ARG A 201 14.64 8.31 -4.29
CA ARG A 201 14.96 7.09 -5.04
C ARG A 201 15.91 6.16 -4.29
N LYS A 202 16.94 6.70 -3.62
CA LYS A 202 17.92 5.89 -2.89
C LYS A 202 17.31 5.16 -1.69
N ASN A 203 16.45 5.84 -0.94
CA ASN A 203 15.76 5.22 0.19
C ASN A 203 14.80 4.11 -0.27
N ILE A 204 14.08 4.33 -1.38
CA ILE A 204 13.20 3.33 -1.99
C ILE A 204 14.00 2.11 -2.46
N GLU A 205 15.10 2.34 -3.17
CA GLU A 205 16.01 1.30 -3.63
C GLU A 205 16.53 0.47 -2.44
N TYR A 206 17.07 1.12 -1.41
CA TYR A 206 17.54 0.48 -0.20
C TYR A 206 16.43 -0.34 0.49
N GLN A 207 15.22 0.21 0.60
CA GLN A 207 14.08 -0.51 1.20
C GLN A 207 13.72 -1.77 0.39
N LEU A 208 13.71 -1.69 -0.93
CA LEU A 208 13.43 -2.83 -1.78
C LEU A 208 14.52 -3.90 -1.70
N GLU A 209 15.78 -3.51 -1.78
CA GLU A 209 16.92 -4.42 -1.72
C GLU A 209 17.01 -5.14 -0.38
N GLU A 210 17.00 -4.42 0.72
CA GLU A 210 17.25 -4.98 2.04
C GLU A 210 16.03 -5.71 2.62
N ASN A 211 14.84 -5.13 2.47
CA ASN A 211 13.66 -5.63 3.17
C ASN A 211 12.72 -6.46 2.30
N CYS A 212 12.70 -6.24 0.98
CA CYS A 212 11.68 -6.85 0.14
C CYS A 212 12.18 -8.04 -0.69
N TYR A 213 13.40 -7.97 -1.21
CA TYR A 213 13.95 -9.01 -2.08
C TYR A 213 14.90 -9.95 -1.35
N TYR A 214 14.76 -11.26 -1.59
CA TYR A 214 15.74 -12.25 -1.17
C TYR A 214 17.04 -12.13 -1.99
N ASN A 215 16.88 -11.96 -3.30
CA ASN A 215 18.00 -11.73 -4.20
C ASN A 215 17.93 -10.31 -4.76
N PRO A 216 18.63 -9.31 -4.16
CA PRO A 216 18.59 -7.93 -4.61
C PRO A 216 19.11 -7.75 -6.05
N PHE A 217 19.96 -8.65 -6.56
CA PHE A 217 20.41 -8.60 -7.96
C PHE A 217 19.29 -8.88 -8.99
N LYS A 218 18.13 -9.39 -8.56
CA LYS A 218 16.92 -9.53 -9.39
C LYS A 218 16.04 -8.30 -9.40
N LEU A 219 16.31 -7.33 -8.52
CA LEU A 219 15.58 -6.06 -8.51
C LEU A 219 15.90 -5.28 -9.78
N LYS A 220 14.88 -5.00 -10.57
CA LYS A 220 15.01 -4.26 -11.82
C LYS A 220 14.87 -2.76 -11.56
N ASP A 221 15.67 -1.93 -12.23
CA ASP A 221 15.54 -0.47 -12.21
C ASP A 221 14.10 -0.01 -12.49
N GLN A 222 13.39 -0.69 -13.38
CA GLN A 222 12.00 -0.39 -13.68
C GLN A 222 11.07 -0.55 -12.46
N THR A 223 11.35 -1.49 -11.56
CA THR A 223 10.59 -1.68 -10.33
C THR A 223 10.84 -0.54 -9.35
N ILE A 224 12.11 -0.12 -9.21
CA ILE A 224 12.48 1.04 -8.39
C ILE A 224 11.81 2.31 -8.94
N ASP A 225 11.83 2.48 -10.25
CA ASP A 225 11.20 3.63 -10.91
C ASP A 225 9.68 3.63 -10.73
N ALA A 226 9.03 2.47 -10.84
CA ALA A 226 7.58 2.35 -10.60
C ALA A 226 7.22 2.69 -9.15
N ALA A 227 7.99 2.22 -8.17
CA ALA A 227 7.81 2.53 -6.76
C ALA A 227 8.04 4.04 -6.48
N TYR A 228 9.05 4.62 -7.13
CA TYR A 228 9.30 6.05 -7.05
C TYR A 228 8.15 6.88 -7.63
N GLU A 229 7.63 6.50 -8.80
CA GLU A 229 6.47 7.17 -9.41
C GLU A 229 5.22 7.03 -8.53
N ALA A 230 4.95 5.84 -7.95
CA ALA A 230 3.82 5.61 -7.05
C ALA A 230 3.84 6.58 -5.86
N ALA A 231 4.99 6.72 -5.21
CA ALA A 231 5.18 7.63 -4.09
C ALA A 231 4.98 9.11 -4.47
N HIS A 232 5.30 9.49 -5.71
CA HIS A 232 5.28 10.89 -6.15
C HIS A 232 4.03 11.27 -6.95
N TYR A 233 3.21 10.31 -7.35
CA TYR A 233 1.95 10.56 -8.05
C TYR A 233 1.03 11.46 -7.20
N GLY A 234 0.38 12.46 -7.83
CA GLY A 234 -0.42 13.45 -7.10
C GLY A 234 0.42 14.52 -6.39
N SER A 235 1.65 14.79 -6.89
CA SER A 235 2.51 15.89 -6.43
C SER A 235 2.77 15.89 -4.92
N GLY A 236 3.08 14.72 -4.35
CA GLY A 236 3.42 14.54 -2.95
C GLY A 236 2.21 14.50 -2.00
N SER A 237 1.01 14.31 -2.53
CA SER A 237 -0.19 14.09 -1.70
C SER A 237 -0.18 12.72 -1.00
N GLY A 238 0.65 11.78 -1.42
CA GLY A 238 0.91 10.53 -0.69
C GLY A 238 1.35 10.72 0.76
N ARG A 239 1.82 11.92 1.12
CA ARG A 239 2.18 12.27 2.50
C ARG A 239 1.04 12.12 3.51
N TYR A 240 -0.21 12.27 3.10
CA TYR A 240 -1.37 12.08 3.96
C TYR A 240 -1.56 10.60 4.32
N PHE A 241 -1.41 9.73 3.32
CA PHE A 241 -1.40 8.28 3.56
C PHE A 241 -0.20 7.87 4.43
N TRP A 242 1.01 8.38 4.10
CA TRP A 242 2.22 8.15 4.90
C TRP A 242 2.05 8.59 6.36
N GLY A 243 1.52 9.79 6.58
CA GLY A 243 1.23 10.30 7.92
C GLY A 243 0.25 9.41 8.68
N SER A 244 -0.80 8.92 8.01
CA SER A 244 -1.77 8.00 8.60
C SER A 244 -1.16 6.63 8.92
N LEU A 245 -0.32 6.09 8.04
CA LEU A 245 0.38 4.82 8.25
C LEU A 245 1.35 4.92 9.44
N GLN A 246 2.24 5.92 9.44
CA GLN A 246 3.18 6.14 10.55
C GLN A 246 2.47 6.53 11.85
N GLY A 247 1.32 7.20 11.73
CA GLY A 247 0.44 7.52 12.84
C GLY A 247 -0.39 6.35 13.37
N LYS A 248 -0.27 5.15 12.79
CA LYS A 248 -1.00 3.94 13.18
C LYS A 248 -2.52 4.03 12.99
N TYR A 249 -2.99 4.96 12.15
CA TYR A 249 -4.43 5.10 11.87
C TYR A 249 -4.97 3.96 11.00
N LEU A 250 -4.12 3.29 10.22
CA LEU A 250 -4.48 2.10 9.44
C LEU A 250 -4.57 0.83 10.30
N ASN A 251 -4.02 0.87 11.52
CA ASN A 251 -4.03 -0.29 12.40
C ASN A 251 -5.45 -0.62 12.87
N MET A 252 -5.75 -1.91 12.95
CA MET A 252 -6.97 -2.45 13.53
C MET A 252 -6.69 -3.84 14.07
N ASP A 253 -7.10 -4.11 15.30
CA ASP A 253 -7.04 -5.47 15.84
C ASP A 253 -8.06 -6.37 15.12
N ILE A 254 -7.54 -7.25 14.24
CA ILE A 254 -8.34 -8.13 13.40
C ILE A 254 -8.54 -9.53 13.99
N ARG A 255 -8.09 -9.81 15.22
CA ARG A 255 -8.17 -11.16 15.83
C ARG A 255 -9.59 -11.68 15.89
N ARG A 256 -10.55 -10.82 16.26
CA ARG A 256 -11.96 -11.19 16.25
C ARG A 256 -12.47 -11.46 14.82
N SER A 257 -12.09 -10.66 13.86
CA SER A 257 -12.45 -10.86 12.45
C SER A 257 -11.89 -12.17 11.91
N LEU A 258 -10.63 -12.51 12.22
CA LEU A 258 -10.02 -13.78 11.86
C LEU A 258 -10.81 -14.99 12.40
N ALA A 259 -11.23 -14.92 13.66
CA ALA A 259 -12.01 -15.99 14.29
C ALA A 259 -13.39 -16.21 13.63
N LEU A 260 -13.94 -15.17 13.01
CA LEU A 260 -15.23 -15.20 12.32
C LEU A 260 -15.14 -15.68 10.86
N LEU A 261 -13.95 -15.75 10.26
CA LEU A 261 -13.80 -16.17 8.87
C LEU A 261 -14.21 -17.66 8.70
N ALA A 262 -15.25 -17.89 7.91
CA ALA A 262 -15.70 -19.23 7.55
C ALA A 262 -15.31 -19.66 6.12
N LEU A 263 -14.83 -18.69 5.31
CA LEU A 263 -14.43 -18.91 3.91
C LEU A 263 -13.01 -19.53 3.83
N PRO A 264 -12.65 -20.19 2.72
CA PRO A 264 -11.31 -20.68 2.46
C PRO A 264 -10.30 -19.52 2.57
N THR A 265 -9.32 -19.67 3.44
CA THR A 265 -8.33 -18.63 3.71
C THR A 265 -6.93 -19.23 3.71
N ARG A 266 -6.01 -18.60 2.99
CA ARG A 266 -4.60 -19.02 2.91
C ARG A 266 -3.66 -17.86 3.22
N ILE A 267 -2.55 -18.17 3.88
CA ILE A 267 -1.40 -17.27 4.00
C ILE A 267 -0.25 -17.86 3.21
N ILE A 268 0.26 -17.07 2.26
CA ILE A 268 1.49 -17.34 1.51
C ILE A 268 2.60 -16.49 2.11
N TYR A 269 3.72 -17.10 2.48
CA TYR A 269 4.84 -16.36 3.08
C TYR A 269 6.17 -16.72 2.43
N GLY A 270 7.06 -15.72 2.33
CA GLY A 270 8.44 -15.93 1.88
C GLY A 270 9.27 -16.54 3.00
N LYS A 271 9.83 -17.73 2.78
CA LYS A 271 10.55 -18.48 3.81
C LYS A 271 11.84 -17.82 4.29
N GLN A 272 12.42 -16.91 3.48
CA GLN A 272 13.64 -16.18 3.83
C GLN A 272 13.37 -14.81 4.49
N LEU A 273 12.10 -14.45 4.71
CA LEU A 273 11.76 -13.31 5.54
C LEU A 273 11.72 -13.75 7.01
N ALA A 274 12.59 -13.16 7.82
CA ALA A 274 12.70 -13.53 9.23
C ALA A 274 11.39 -13.26 10.00
N GLY A 275 10.93 -14.26 10.76
CA GLY A 275 9.73 -14.14 11.60
C GLY A 275 8.41 -14.37 10.86
N GLU A 276 8.37 -14.49 9.53
CA GLU A 276 7.10 -14.61 8.79
C GLU A 276 6.34 -15.90 9.06
N ILE A 277 7.04 -17.01 9.26
CA ILE A 277 6.38 -18.26 9.62
C ILE A 277 5.71 -18.16 11.00
N GLU A 278 6.31 -17.47 11.95
CA GLU A 278 5.74 -17.23 13.28
C GLU A 278 4.53 -16.29 13.20
N ILE A 279 4.62 -15.25 12.36
CA ILE A 279 3.48 -14.38 12.05
C ILE A 279 2.34 -15.20 11.44
N ALA A 280 2.60 -15.98 10.40
CA ALA A 280 1.60 -16.83 9.77
C ALA A 280 0.95 -17.83 10.76
N LYS A 281 1.76 -18.47 11.61
CA LYS A 281 1.26 -19.35 12.67
C LYS A 281 0.41 -18.61 13.70
N SER A 282 0.72 -17.37 14.02
CA SER A 282 -0.09 -16.55 14.95
C SER A 282 -1.52 -16.30 14.44
N TYR A 283 -1.70 -16.11 13.14
CA TYR A 283 -3.02 -16.02 12.51
C TYR A 283 -3.82 -17.32 12.68
N LYS A 284 -3.15 -18.48 12.51
CA LYS A 284 -3.76 -19.79 12.66
C LYS A 284 -4.24 -20.09 14.09
N GLN A 285 -3.68 -19.41 15.10
CA GLN A 285 -4.16 -19.54 16.50
C GLN A 285 -5.58 -18.98 16.66
N PHE A 286 -5.98 -17.99 15.87
CA PHE A 286 -7.32 -17.41 15.90
C PHE A 286 -8.28 -18.11 14.95
N ASN A 287 -7.78 -18.75 13.89
CA ASN A 287 -8.58 -19.56 12.98
C ASN A 287 -7.75 -20.73 12.42
N ASN A 288 -7.99 -21.92 12.94
CA ASN A 288 -7.24 -23.13 12.57
C ASN A 288 -7.48 -23.59 11.13
N ARG A 289 -8.51 -23.06 10.44
CA ARG A 289 -8.81 -23.36 9.03
C ARG A 289 -7.90 -22.60 8.06
N ILE A 290 -7.12 -21.62 8.54
CA ILE A 290 -6.17 -20.91 7.69
C ILE A 290 -5.08 -21.88 7.23
N ASP A 291 -4.93 -22.02 5.92
CA ASP A 291 -3.85 -22.79 5.31
C ASP A 291 -2.58 -21.95 5.22
N LEU A 292 -1.42 -22.58 5.38
CA LEU A 292 -0.12 -21.90 5.36
C LEU A 292 0.75 -22.49 4.25
N ALA A 293 1.25 -21.65 3.35
CA ALA A 293 2.12 -22.04 2.25
C ALA A 293 3.38 -21.17 2.21
N GLY A 294 4.55 -21.79 2.30
CA GLY A 294 5.83 -21.08 2.25
C GLY A 294 6.47 -21.19 0.89
N VAL A 295 6.95 -20.06 0.32
CA VAL A 295 7.68 -19.98 -0.93
C VAL A 295 9.17 -19.89 -0.67
N ASP A 296 9.95 -20.81 -1.25
CA ASP A 296 11.41 -20.83 -1.10
C ASP A 296 12.10 -19.74 -1.91
N MET A 297 13.27 -19.32 -1.44
CA MET A 297 14.09 -18.26 -2.06
C MET A 297 13.31 -16.99 -2.36
N SER A 298 12.47 -16.56 -1.42
CA SER A 298 11.72 -15.31 -1.46
C SER A 298 11.62 -14.68 -0.08
N LYS A 299 11.53 -13.35 -0.05
CA LYS A 299 11.27 -12.54 1.15
C LYS A 299 9.84 -11.99 1.14
N LYS A 300 9.72 -10.65 1.21
CA LYS A 300 8.43 -9.96 1.34
C LYS A 300 7.53 -10.09 0.10
N LEU A 301 8.11 -10.29 -1.08
CA LEU A 301 7.41 -10.23 -2.36
C LEU A 301 7.49 -11.56 -3.16
N PRO A 302 7.02 -12.71 -2.61
CA PRO A 302 7.09 -13.99 -3.31
C PRO A 302 6.37 -13.96 -4.67
N HIS A 303 5.29 -13.20 -4.81
CA HIS A 303 4.55 -13.02 -6.06
C HIS A 303 5.32 -12.26 -7.14
N ILE A 304 6.41 -11.56 -6.78
CA ILE A 304 7.35 -10.94 -7.73
C ILE A 304 8.56 -11.83 -7.97
N GLU A 305 9.13 -12.41 -6.91
CA GLU A 305 10.37 -13.19 -6.99
C GLU A 305 10.15 -14.59 -7.55
N LYS A 306 8.98 -15.18 -7.31
CA LYS A 306 8.57 -16.55 -7.65
C LYS A 306 7.10 -16.60 -8.13
N PRO A 307 6.77 -15.90 -9.22
CA PRO A 307 5.36 -15.74 -9.64
C PRO A 307 4.67 -17.06 -9.96
N GLN A 308 5.34 -18.02 -10.65
CA GLN A 308 4.75 -19.31 -10.99
C GLN A 308 4.46 -20.17 -9.74
N GLU A 309 5.44 -20.22 -8.81
CA GLU A 309 5.27 -20.94 -7.54
C GLU A 309 4.15 -20.32 -6.70
N THR A 310 4.08 -18.97 -6.68
CA THR A 310 3.03 -18.24 -5.94
C THR A 310 1.66 -18.45 -6.59
N ALA A 311 1.56 -18.40 -7.92
CA ALA A 311 0.30 -18.65 -8.64
C ALA A 311 -0.26 -20.06 -8.39
N ALA A 312 0.60 -21.07 -8.33
CA ALA A 312 0.19 -22.45 -8.03
C ALA A 312 -0.34 -22.64 -6.61
N LEU A 313 -0.14 -21.66 -5.74
CA LEU A 313 -0.66 -21.63 -4.36
C LEU A 313 -1.93 -20.79 -4.21
N LEU A 314 -2.32 -20.03 -5.21
CA LEU A 314 -3.59 -19.32 -5.27
C LEU A 314 -4.73 -20.27 -5.68
#